data_6ae44e83c480e926e6ad3aee3c2b00fc
#
_entry.id   6ae44e83c480e926e6ad3aee3c2b00fc
#
_cell.length_a   1.000
_cell.length_b   1.000
_cell.length_c   1.000
_cell.angle_alpha   90.00
_cell.angle_beta   90.00
_cell.angle_gamma   90.00
#
_symmetry.space_group_name_H-M   'P 1'
#
loop_
_entity.id
_entity.type
_entity.pdbx_description
1 polymer ?
#
loop_
_entity_poly.entity_id
_entity_poly.type
_entity_poly.pdbx_seq_one_letter_code
_entity_poly.pdbx_strand_id
1 'polypeptide(L)'
;MDTQALALALPLIGWASHTALLTHRLATARRDPLTGLRTRAGWTALAERSIRRHRDAVVLLLDLDDFKNLNDTHGHAAGDFALVVTAERLAAWCGRNGIAGRLGGDEFVAIARQAPDLDLDLESLRRALNQPVAYAGRRLPVSVSVGSCHVKDLPVRSLSDALATADSAMYAAKGTSGRRGPRTLNR
;
A
#
# COMPACT_ATOMS: atom_id res chain seq x y z
N MET A 1 52.62 15.93 7.97
CA MET A 1 51.48 15.24 7.39
C MET A 1 51.78 14.99 5.92
N ASP A 2 51.79 13.74 5.48
CA ASP A 2 52.17 13.36 4.12
C ASP A 2 51.18 13.88 3.12
N THR A 3 51.61 14.75 2.22
CA THR A 3 50.80 15.31 1.12
C THR A 3 50.21 14.20 0.23
N GLN A 4 50.91 13.07 0.11
CA GLN A 4 50.45 11.89 -0.63
C GLN A 4 49.27 11.19 0.07
N ALA A 5 49.26 11.12 1.40
CA ALA A 5 48.13 10.55 2.15
C ALA A 5 46.88 11.41 2.02
N LEU A 6 47.01 12.74 2.03
CA LEU A 6 45.90 13.68 1.79
C LEU A 6 45.35 13.58 0.36
N ALA A 7 46.23 13.44 -0.65
CA ALA A 7 45.84 13.33 -2.04
C ALA A 7 44.99 12.07 -2.33
N LEU A 8 45.19 10.97 -1.58
CA LEU A 8 44.39 9.75 -1.69
C LEU A 8 43.15 9.78 -0.80
N ALA A 9 43.21 10.41 0.39
CA ALA A 9 42.12 10.45 1.33
C ALA A 9 40.95 11.33 0.86
N LEU A 10 41.22 12.49 0.26
CA LEU A 10 40.17 13.41 -0.21
C LEU A 10 39.22 12.83 -1.26
N PRO A 11 39.70 12.14 -2.32
CA PRO A 11 38.82 11.48 -3.28
C PRO A 11 37.98 10.35 -2.66
N LEU A 12 38.58 9.57 -1.73
CA LEU A 12 37.89 8.48 -1.05
C LEU A 12 36.75 9.00 -0.14
N ILE A 13 37.00 10.07 0.61
CA ILE A 13 35.99 10.73 1.43
C ILE A 13 34.88 11.31 0.56
N GLY A 14 35.24 11.97 -0.56
CA GLY A 14 34.28 12.50 -1.51
C GLY A 14 33.40 11.42 -2.11
N TRP A 15 33.99 10.31 -2.53
CA TRP A 15 33.25 9.15 -3.07
C TRP A 15 32.36 8.50 -2.04
N ALA A 16 32.84 8.27 -0.81
CA ALA A 16 32.05 7.71 0.28
C ALA A 16 30.87 8.61 0.64
N SER A 17 31.08 9.93 0.73
CA SER A 17 30.02 10.91 1.00
C SER A 17 28.98 10.95 -0.11
N HIS A 18 29.43 10.92 -1.37
CA HIS A 18 28.53 10.89 -2.54
C HIS A 18 27.70 9.59 -2.57
N THR A 19 28.33 8.46 -2.32
CA THR A 19 27.65 7.16 -2.25
C THR A 19 26.63 7.12 -1.12
N ALA A 20 26.99 7.65 0.06
CA ALA A 20 26.07 7.74 1.20
C ALA A 20 24.88 8.65 0.89
N LEU A 21 25.10 9.77 0.23
CA LEU A 21 24.02 10.69 -0.20
C LEU A 21 23.09 10.04 -1.24
N LEU A 22 23.65 9.34 -2.23
CA LEU A 22 22.86 8.62 -3.24
C LEU A 22 22.04 7.49 -2.62
N THR A 23 22.64 6.70 -1.73
CA THR A 23 21.91 5.62 -1.04
C THR A 23 20.80 6.16 -0.15
N HIS A 24 21.04 7.29 0.53
CA HIS A 24 20.00 7.98 1.32
C HIS A 24 18.87 8.51 0.43
N ARG A 25 19.18 9.16 -0.70
CA ARG A 25 18.17 9.63 -1.66
C ARG A 25 17.36 8.48 -2.27
N LEU A 26 18.00 7.37 -2.62
CA LEU A 26 17.32 6.17 -3.11
C LEU A 26 16.44 5.53 -2.04
N ALA A 27 16.87 5.53 -0.78
CA ALA A 27 16.09 5.00 0.33
C ALA A 27 14.84 5.87 0.61
N THR A 28 14.97 7.20 0.57
CA THR A 28 13.85 8.14 0.71
C THR A 28 12.89 8.09 -0.48
N ALA A 29 13.40 7.95 -1.71
CA ALA A 29 12.56 7.80 -2.91
C ALA A 29 11.74 6.49 -2.93
N ARG A 30 12.04 5.53 -2.04
CA ARG A 30 11.28 4.27 -1.89
C ARG A 30 10.15 4.32 -0.88
N ARG A 31 9.94 5.47 -0.23
CA ARG A 31 8.83 5.68 0.70
C ARG A 31 7.97 6.85 0.24
N ASP A 32 6.66 6.67 0.39
CA ASP A 32 5.68 7.72 0.13
C ASP A 32 5.77 8.77 1.24
N PRO A 33 5.93 10.07 0.90
CA PRO A 33 6.16 11.10 1.91
C PRO A 33 4.94 11.39 2.79
N LEU A 34 3.73 11.09 2.32
CA LEU A 34 2.51 11.30 3.09
C LEU A 34 2.25 10.16 4.06
N THR A 35 2.32 8.92 3.56
CA THR A 35 1.88 7.74 4.33
C THR A 35 3.03 6.95 4.96
N GLY A 36 4.28 7.22 4.59
CA GLY A 36 5.45 6.47 5.05
C GLY A 36 5.55 5.05 4.49
N LEU A 37 4.55 4.56 3.75
CA LEU A 37 4.56 3.25 3.10
C LEU A 37 5.61 3.19 1.98
N ARG A 38 5.83 2.00 1.42
CA ARG A 38 6.66 1.87 0.21
C ARG A 38 5.97 2.55 -0.97
N THR A 39 6.74 3.28 -1.79
CA THR A 39 6.27 3.72 -3.11
C THR A 39 6.07 2.52 -4.03
N ARG A 40 5.39 2.71 -5.17
CA ARG A 40 5.22 1.69 -6.22
C ARG A 40 6.54 0.95 -6.50
N ALA A 41 7.61 1.67 -6.81
CA ALA A 41 8.91 1.06 -7.12
C ALA A 41 9.53 0.32 -5.93
N GLY A 42 9.45 0.91 -4.72
CA GLY A 42 9.97 0.31 -3.51
C GLY A 42 9.23 -0.97 -3.10
N TRP A 43 7.92 -1.02 -3.31
CA TRP A 43 7.09 -2.19 -3.02
C TRP A 43 7.27 -3.29 -4.05
N THR A 44 7.23 -2.96 -5.37
CA THR A 44 7.37 -3.92 -6.47
C THR A 44 8.61 -4.79 -6.32
N ALA A 45 9.77 -4.18 -6.08
CA ALA A 45 11.02 -4.92 -5.94
C ALA A 45 11.01 -5.95 -4.78
N LEU A 46 10.32 -5.62 -3.69
CA LEU A 46 10.18 -6.51 -2.53
C LEU A 46 9.11 -7.57 -2.76
N ALA A 47 7.99 -7.20 -3.37
CA ALA A 47 6.89 -8.11 -3.70
C ALA A 47 7.32 -9.19 -4.67
N GLU A 48 8.05 -8.85 -5.75
CA GLU A 48 8.62 -9.82 -6.67
C GLU A 48 9.54 -10.84 -5.96
N ARG A 49 10.37 -10.37 -5.02
CA ARG A 49 11.22 -11.27 -4.23
C ARG A 49 10.38 -12.18 -3.34
N SER A 50 9.31 -11.65 -2.74
CA SER A 50 8.40 -12.41 -1.88
C SER A 50 7.67 -13.49 -2.66
N ILE A 51 7.08 -13.18 -3.81
CA ILE A 51 6.36 -14.13 -4.68
C ILE A 51 7.26 -15.30 -5.11
N ARG A 52 8.53 -15.00 -5.46
CA ARG A 52 9.48 -16.06 -5.83
C ARG A 52 9.78 -17.02 -4.68
N ARG A 53 9.77 -16.54 -3.44
CA ARG A 53 10.17 -17.30 -2.25
C ARG A 53 9.01 -17.98 -1.53
N HIS A 54 7.81 -17.42 -1.61
CA HIS A 54 6.67 -17.81 -0.79
C HIS A 54 5.44 -18.10 -1.65
N ARG A 55 5.10 -19.41 -1.80
CA ARG A 55 3.86 -19.83 -2.50
C ARG A 55 2.60 -19.52 -1.69
N ASP A 56 2.75 -19.41 -0.40
CA ASP A 56 1.72 -19.08 0.58
C ASP A 56 1.45 -17.57 0.70
N ALA A 57 2.11 -16.75 -0.13
CA ALA A 57 1.87 -15.32 -0.14
C ALA A 57 0.51 -14.97 -0.75
N VAL A 58 -0.06 -13.88 -0.26
CA VAL A 58 -1.27 -13.24 -0.79
C VAL A 58 -0.94 -11.83 -1.19
N VAL A 59 -1.32 -11.45 -2.40
CA VAL A 59 -1.21 -10.08 -2.92
C VAL A 59 -2.57 -9.42 -2.80
N LEU A 60 -2.57 -8.20 -2.28
CA LEU A 60 -3.76 -7.37 -2.14
C LEU A 60 -3.62 -6.10 -2.98
N LEU A 61 -4.70 -5.71 -3.62
CA LEU A 61 -4.89 -4.39 -4.21
C LEU A 61 -6.08 -3.72 -3.52
N LEU A 62 -5.91 -2.46 -3.15
CA LEU A 62 -6.91 -1.71 -2.40
C LEU A 62 -7.08 -0.32 -3.00
N ASP A 63 -8.29 0.22 -2.90
CA ASP A 63 -8.64 1.53 -3.41
C ASP A 63 -9.71 2.17 -2.51
N LEU A 64 -9.53 3.44 -2.14
CA LEU A 64 -10.54 4.17 -1.35
C LEU A 64 -11.74 4.53 -2.24
N ASP A 65 -12.90 4.06 -1.86
CA ASP A 65 -14.14 4.33 -2.60
C ASP A 65 -14.53 5.81 -2.43
N ASP A 66 -14.95 6.44 -3.52
CA ASP A 66 -15.41 7.83 -3.55
C ASP A 66 -14.44 8.86 -2.93
N PHE A 67 -13.12 8.59 -3.00
CA PHE A 67 -12.09 9.45 -2.38
C PHE A 67 -12.16 10.90 -2.88
N LYS A 68 -12.48 11.11 -4.17
CA LYS A 68 -12.69 12.44 -4.70
C LYS A 68 -13.82 13.18 -3.96
N ASN A 69 -14.95 12.54 -3.75
CA ASN A 69 -16.08 13.13 -3.04
C ASN A 69 -15.75 13.43 -1.56
N LEU A 70 -14.94 12.60 -0.92
CA LEU A 70 -14.42 12.86 0.41
C LEU A 70 -13.59 14.15 0.43
N ASN A 71 -12.67 14.33 -0.54
CA ASN A 71 -11.88 15.56 -0.69
C ASN A 71 -12.77 16.80 -0.98
N ASP A 72 -13.71 16.66 -1.91
CA ASP A 72 -14.60 17.76 -2.30
C ASP A 72 -15.50 18.21 -1.12
N THR A 73 -15.90 17.27 -0.26
CA THR A 73 -16.79 17.54 0.89
C THR A 73 -16.05 18.02 2.14
N HIS A 74 -14.87 17.46 2.42
CA HIS A 74 -14.16 17.67 3.70
C HIS A 74 -12.80 18.38 3.57
N GLY A 75 -12.38 18.66 2.32
CA GLY A 75 -11.09 19.27 2.00
C GLY A 75 -9.95 18.26 1.89
N HIS A 76 -8.90 18.64 1.14
CA HIS A 76 -7.73 17.79 0.89
C HIS A 76 -7.00 17.35 2.16
N ALA A 77 -6.94 18.20 3.19
CA ALA A 77 -6.31 17.83 4.46
C ALA A 77 -7.04 16.67 5.16
N ALA A 78 -8.36 16.58 5.03
CA ALA A 78 -9.14 15.45 5.53
C ALA A 78 -8.90 14.19 4.71
N GLY A 79 -8.78 14.33 3.39
CA GLY A 79 -8.39 13.24 2.49
C GLY A 79 -7.00 12.70 2.78
N ASP A 80 -6.01 13.59 2.93
CA ASP A 80 -4.65 13.20 3.31
C ASP A 80 -4.62 12.43 4.64
N PHE A 81 -5.39 12.89 5.62
CA PHE A 81 -5.51 12.20 6.89
C PHE A 81 -6.18 10.82 6.76
N ALA A 82 -7.21 10.70 5.91
CA ALA A 82 -7.83 9.40 5.60
C ALA A 82 -6.84 8.43 4.95
N LEU A 83 -5.98 8.92 4.04
CA LEU A 83 -4.91 8.12 3.42
C LEU A 83 -3.88 7.65 4.46
N VAL A 84 -3.47 8.52 5.38
CA VAL A 84 -2.53 8.17 6.46
C VAL A 84 -3.11 7.08 7.35
N VAL A 85 -4.36 7.24 7.81
CA VAL A 85 -5.01 6.24 8.67
C VAL A 85 -5.22 4.90 7.94
N THR A 86 -5.57 4.94 6.65
CA THR A 86 -5.69 3.73 5.82
C THR A 86 -4.34 3.02 5.72
N ALA A 87 -3.26 3.76 5.50
CA ALA A 87 -1.90 3.24 5.46
C ALA A 87 -1.47 2.60 6.78
N GLU A 88 -1.77 3.23 7.90
CA GLU A 88 -1.48 2.71 9.24
C GLU A 88 -2.22 1.39 9.51
N ARG A 89 -3.52 1.33 9.18
CA ARG A 89 -4.34 0.12 9.32
C ARG A 89 -3.81 -1.02 8.47
N LEU A 90 -3.44 -0.73 7.21
CA LEU A 90 -2.86 -1.72 6.31
C LEU A 90 -1.49 -2.20 6.80
N ALA A 91 -0.63 -1.29 7.24
CA ALA A 91 0.68 -1.63 7.78
C ALA A 91 0.59 -2.48 9.05
N ALA A 92 -0.35 -2.15 9.94
CA ALA A 92 -0.62 -2.90 11.16
C ALA A 92 -1.06 -4.34 10.85
N TRP A 93 -1.95 -4.52 9.86
CA TRP A 93 -2.37 -5.84 9.41
C TRP A 93 -1.22 -6.63 8.77
N CYS A 94 -0.41 -6.01 7.92
CA CYS A 94 0.78 -6.65 7.33
C CYS A 94 1.78 -7.13 8.39
N GLY A 95 1.91 -6.40 9.49
CA GLY A 95 2.82 -6.72 10.57
C GLY A 95 4.25 -6.99 10.10
N ARG A 96 4.91 -7.98 10.71
CA ARG A 96 6.29 -8.38 10.35
C ARG A 96 6.37 -9.32 9.14
N ASN A 97 5.25 -9.91 8.75
CA ASN A 97 5.17 -10.94 7.70
C ASN A 97 4.69 -10.40 6.35
N GLY A 98 4.41 -9.09 6.29
CA GLY A 98 3.92 -8.46 5.06
C GLY A 98 4.62 -7.14 4.74
N ILE A 99 4.31 -6.62 3.57
CA ILE A 99 4.85 -5.37 3.04
C ILE A 99 3.70 -4.59 2.42
N ALA A 100 3.40 -3.43 2.99
CA ALA A 100 2.43 -2.49 2.45
C ALA A 100 3.11 -1.43 1.56
N GLY A 101 2.38 -0.95 0.57
CA GLY A 101 2.81 0.11 -0.34
C GLY A 101 1.64 0.99 -0.79
N ARG A 102 1.96 2.20 -1.26
CA ARG A 102 1.04 3.10 -1.94
C ARG A 102 1.46 3.24 -3.40
N LEU A 103 0.56 2.99 -4.33
CA LEU A 103 0.83 3.05 -5.76
C LEU A 103 0.72 4.48 -6.30
N GLY A 104 -0.11 5.30 -5.68
CA GLY A 104 -0.38 6.70 -6.02
C GLY A 104 -1.86 7.03 -5.73
N GLY A 105 -2.19 8.30 -5.59
CA GLY A 105 -3.56 8.71 -5.28
C GLY A 105 -4.12 7.99 -4.05
N ASP A 106 -5.21 7.26 -4.25
CA ASP A 106 -5.97 6.48 -3.28
C ASP A 106 -5.72 4.96 -3.36
N GLU A 107 -4.77 4.53 -4.22
CA GLU A 107 -4.44 3.13 -4.45
C GLU A 107 -3.34 2.61 -3.53
N PHE A 108 -3.61 1.48 -2.87
CA PHE A 108 -2.67 0.78 -1.99
C PHE A 108 -2.47 -0.67 -2.43
N VAL A 109 -1.35 -1.23 -2.01
CA VAL A 109 -1.01 -2.64 -2.25
C VAL A 109 -0.43 -3.26 -0.99
N ALA A 110 -0.61 -4.56 -0.86
CA ALA A 110 0.10 -5.33 0.15
C ALA A 110 0.50 -6.70 -0.39
N ILE A 111 1.54 -7.26 0.18
CA ILE A 111 1.84 -8.69 0.06
C ILE A 111 2.14 -9.20 1.47
N ALA A 112 1.48 -10.27 1.88
CA ALA A 112 1.67 -10.89 3.18
C ALA A 112 1.74 -12.41 3.01
N ARG A 113 2.46 -13.09 3.92
CA ARG A 113 2.41 -14.54 3.99
C ARG A 113 1.12 -14.96 4.67
N GLN A 114 0.55 -16.03 4.17
CA GLN A 114 -0.71 -16.59 4.68
C GLN A 114 -0.60 -16.93 6.17
N ALA A 115 -1.55 -16.41 6.94
CA ALA A 115 -1.82 -16.92 8.28
C ALA A 115 -2.65 -18.23 8.17
N PRO A 116 -2.67 -19.09 9.20
CA PRO A 116 -3.44 -20.33 9.17
C PRO A 116 -4.93 -20.13 8.82
N ASP A 117 -5.47 -18.95 9.07
CA ASP A 117 -6.88 -18.60 8.91
C ASP A 117 -7.02 -17.28 8.12
N LEU A 118 -6.54 -17.29 6.88
CA LEU A 118 -6.46 -16.09 6.04
C LEU A 118 -7.82 -15.42 5.77
N ASP A 119 -8.91 -16.21 5.64
CA ASP A 119 -10.22 -15.63 5.35
C ASP A 119 -10.73 -14.78 6.52
N LEU A 120 -10.49 -15.21 7.74
CA LEU A 120 -10.78 -14.43 8.96
C LEU A 120 -9.89 -13.18 9.04
N ASP A 121 -8.64 -13.30 8.63
CA ASP A 121 -7.68 -12.21 8.68
C ASP A 121 -7.99 -11.13 7.62
N LEU A 122 -8.37 -11.51 6.40
CA LEU A 122 -8.85 -10.58 5.35
C LEU A 122 -10.15 -9.88 5.77
N GLU A 123 -11.05 -10.57 6.43
CA GLU A 123 -12.27 -9.97 6.94
C GLU A 123 -11.99 -8.98 8.07
N SER A 124 -11.02 -9.27 8.92
CA SER A 124 -10.53 -8.33 9.93
C SER A 124 -9.92 -7.09 9.30
N LEU A 125 -9.14 -7.25 8.23
CA LEU A 125 -8.61 -6.13 7.46
C LEU A 125 -9.73 -5.28 6.87
N ARG A 126 -10.69 -5.89 6.17
CA ARG A 126 -11.83 -5.16 5.58
C ARG A 126 -12.60 -4.38 6.65
N ARG A 127 -12.88 -4.98 7.78
CA ARG A 127 -13.55 -4.29 8.91
C ARG A 127 -12.72 -3.13 9.43
N ALA A 128 -11.42 -3.29 9.61
CA ALA A 128 -10.53 -2.24 10.08
C ALA A 128 -10.46 -1.08 9.08
N LEU A 129 -10.30 -1.37 7.78
CA LEU A 129 -10.20 -0.35 6.73
C LEU A 129 -11.48 0.47 6.58
N ASN A 130 -12.65 -0.16 6.78
CA ASN A 130 -13.95 0.50 6.64
C ASN A 130 -14.45 1.18 7.93
N GLN A 131 -13.62 1.27 8.96
CA GLN A 131 -13.97 2.04 10.16
C GLN A 131 -13.88 3.54 9.88
N PRO A 132 -14.87 4.33 10.33
CA PRO A 132 -14.79 5.78 10.22
C PRO A 132 -13.49 6.33 10.81
N VAL A 133 -13.00 7.42 10.23
CA VAL A 133 -11.79 8.11 10.68
C VAL A 133 -12.18 9.35 11.47
N ALA A 134 -11.66 9.48 12.68
CA ALA A 134 -11.88 10.68 13.51
C ALA A 134 -10.92 11.78 13.08
N TYR A 135 -11.46 12.89 12.54
CA TYR A 135 -10.71 14.05 12.09
C TYR A 135 -11.37 15.35 12.55
N ALA A 136 -10.64 16.23 13.23
CA ALA A 136 -11.12 17.54 13.68
C ALA A 136 -12.49 17.49 14.38
N GLY A 137 -12.70 16.52 15.27
CA GLY A 137 -13.95 16.33 16.01
C GLY A 137 -15.11 15.74 15.19
N ARG A 138 -14.90 15.36 13.94
CA ARG A 138 -15.88 14.73 13.05
C ARG A 138 -15.50 13.29 12.74
N ARG A 139 -16.47 12.48 12.32
CA ARG A 139 -16.26 11.14 11.79
C ARG A 139 -16.35 11.20 10.27
N LEU A 140 -15.21 10.96 9.59
CA LEU A 140 -15.16 10.84 8.14
C LEU A 140 -15.58 9.42 7.76
N PRO A 141 -16.57 9.24 6.88
CA PRO A 141 -16.86 7.93 6.33
C PRO A 141 -15.73 7.54 5.37
N VAL A 142 -15.09 6.40 5.63
CA VAL A 142 -14.07 5.83 4.75
C VAL A 142 -14.52 4.45 4.36
N SER A 143 -14.54 4.17 3.07
CA SER A 143 -14.77 2.84 2.50
C SER A 143 -13.59 2.47 1.62
N VAL A 144 -13.18 1.20 1.71
CA VAL A 144 -12.03 0.67 0.97
C VAL A 144 -12.41 -0.63 0.32
N SER A 145 -12.33 -0.67 -0.99
CA SER A 145 -12.47 -1.89 -1.77
C SER A 145 -11.16 -2.68 -1.75
N VAL A 146 -11.24 -3.99 -1.49
CA VAL A 146 -10.08 -4.88 -1.36
C VAL A 146 -10.24 -6.09 -2.27
N GLY A 147 -9.32 -6.23 -3.22
CA GLY A 147 -9.13 -7.43 -4.02
C GLY A 147 -7.94 -8.23 -3.56
N SER A 148 -7.98 -9.54 -3.69
CA SER A 148 -6.92 -10.44 -3.25
C SER A 148 -6.61 -11.50 -4.29
N CYS A 149 -5.34 -11.91 -4.34
CA CYS A 149 -4.87 -13.04 -5.12
C CYS A 149 -3.93 -13.90 -4.27
N HIS A 150 -4.22 -15.18 -4.16
CA HIS A 150 -3.32 -16.14 -3.56
C HIS A 150 -2.29 -16.59 -4.60
N VAL A 151 -1.01 -16.43 -4.29
CA VAL A 151 0.09 -16.79 -5.21
C VAL A 151 0.07 -18.29 -5.56
N LYS A 152 -0.41 -19.14 -4.66
CA LYS A 152 -0.55 -20.59 -4.88
C LYS A 152 -1.54 -20.95 -6.00
N ASP A 153 -2.51 -20.08 -6.27
CA ASP A 153 -3.57 -20.32 -7.25
C ASP A 153 -3.16 -19.87 -8.67
N LEU A 154 -2.01 -19.19 -8.79
CA LEU A 154 -1.47 -18.76 -10.08
C LEU A 154 -0.75 -19.92 -10.78
N PRO A 155 -0.96 -20.12 -12.10
CA PRO A 155 -0.23 -21.11 -12.90
C PRO A 155 1.27 -20.79 -12.95
N VAL A 156 1.63 -19.52 -13.02
CA VAL A 156 3.00 -19.02 -12.95
C VAL A 156 3.08 -17.94 -11.87
N ARG A 157 4.11 -17.99 -11.03
CA ARG A 157 4.33 -17.01 -9.96
C ARG A 157 4.85 -15.69 -10.53
N SER A 158 3.93 -14.87 -10.98
CA SER A 158 4.17 -13.54 -11.55
C SER A 158 3.48 -12.49 -10.72
N LEU A 159 4.18 -11.39 -10.41
CA LEU A 159 3.59 -10.25 -9.71
C LEU A 159 2.54 -9.55 -10.58
N SER A 160 2.77 -9.49 -11.89
CA SER A 160 1.82 -8.92 -12.84
C SER A 160 0.49 -9.67 -12.82
N ASP A 161 0.54 -11.01 -12.88
CA ASP A 161 -0.68 -11.84 -12.88
C ASP A 161 -1.38 -11.80 -11.52
N ALA A 162 -0.60 -11.74 -10.42
CA ALA A 162 -1.15 -11.58 -9.09
C ALA A 162 -1.92 -10.26 -8.94
N LEU A 163 -1.35 -9.16 -9.43
CA LEU A 163 -2.01 -7.84 -9.40
C LEU A 163 -3.24 -7.80 -10.30
N ALA A 164 -3.17 -8.37 -11.52
CA ALA A 164 -4.30 -8.43 -12.42
C ALA A 164 -5.48 -9.25 -11.84
N THR A 165 -5.17 -10.36 -11.17
CA THR A 165 -6.17 -11.18 -10.48
C THR A 165 -6.78 -10.43 -9.29
N ALA A 166 -5.96 -9.75 -8.48
CA ALA A 166 -6.43 -8.93 -7.37
C ALA A 166 -7.29 -7.76 -7.86
N ASP A 167 -6.92 -7.10 -8.96
CA ASP A 167 -7.70 -6.01 -9.57
C ASP A 167 -9.09 -6.50 -10.02
N SER A 168 -9.14 -7.63 -10.71
CA SER A 168 -10.40 -8.24 -11.13
C SER A 168 -11.31 -8.58 -9.93
N ALA A 169 -10.73 -9.09 -8.85
CA ALA A 169 -11.47 -9.39 -7.61
C ALA A 169 -11.97 -8.11 -6.92
N MET A 170 -11.15 -7.05 -6.89
CA MET A 170 -11.53 -5.74 -6.35
C MET A 170 -12.67 -5.11 -7.15
N TYR A 171 -12.61 -5.17 -8.48
CA TYR A 171 -13.66 -4.63 -9.35
C TYR A 171 -14.99 -5.37 -9.16
N ALA A 172 -14.96 -6.70 -9.01
CA ALA A 172 -16.15 -7.50 -8.70
C ALA A 172 -16.77 -7.09 -7.34
N ALA A 173 -15.95 -6.80 -6.34
CA ALA A 173 -16.40 -6.33 -5.03
C ALA A 173 -17.06 -4.93 -5.11
N LYS A 174 -16.48 -3.99 -5.90
CA LYS A 174 -17.06 -2.66 -6.15
C LYS A 174 -18.44 -2.75 -6.80
N GLY A 175 -18.61 -3.63 -7.80
CA GLY A 175 -19.88 -3.82 -8.50
C GLY A 175 -21.03 -4.34 -7.61
N THR A 176 -20.72 -5.06 -6.55
CA THR A 176 -21.70 -5.53 -5.57
C THR A 176 -22.07 -4.47 -4.53
N SER A 177 -21.17 -3.57 -4.19
CA SER A 177 -21.40 -2.47 -3.23
C SER A 177 -22.20 -1.31 -3.84
N GLY A 178 -22.05 -1.03 -5.14
CA GLY A 178 -22.76 0.05 -5.86
C GLY A 178 -24.24 -0.22 -6.14
N ARG A 179 -24.77 -1.41 -5.86
CA ARG A 179 -26.19 -1.78 -6.11
C ARG A 179 -27.13 -1.55 -4.93
N ARG A 180 -26.71 -1.00 -3.83
CA ARG A 180 -27.55 -0.73 -2.64
C ARG A 180 -27.82 0.76 -2.44
N GLY A 181 -28.27 1.46 -3.48
CA GLY A 181 -29.00 2.72 -3.33
C GLY A 181 -30.49 2.45 -3.29
N PRO A 182 -31.30 3.02 -2.36
CA PRO A 182 -32.73 2.82 -2.34
C PRO A 182 -33.34 3.52 -3.56
N ARG A 183 -33.97 2.77 -4.45
CA ARG A 183 -34.94 3.33 -5.40
C ARG A 183 -36.15 3.84 -4.60
N THR A 184 -36.18 5.10 -4.29
CA THR A 184 -37.42 5.77 -3.92
C THR A 184 -38.35 5.77 -5.12
N LEU A 185 -39.34 4.88 -5.12
CA LEU A 185 -40.52 4.95 -5.95
C LEU A 185 -41.38 6.12 -5.43
N ASN A 186 -41.31 7.26 -6.12
CA ASN A 186 -42.37 8.25 -6.01
C ASN A 186 -43.59 7.75 -6.75
N ARG A 187 -44.69 7.63 -6.02
CA ARG A 187 -46.07 7.74 -6.48
C ARG A 187 -46.58 9.11 -6.11
#